data_890380dea45beda5358e35c1849aed95
#
_entry.id   890380dea45beda5358e35c1849aed95
#
_cell.length_a   1.000
_cell.length_b   1.000
_cell.length_c   1.000
_cell.angle_alpha   90.00
_cell.angle_beta   90.00
_cell.angle_gamma   90.00
#
_symmetry.space_group_name_H-M   'P 1'
#
loop_
_entity.id
_entity.type
_entity.pdbx_description
1 polymer ?
#
loop_
_entity_poly.entity_id
_entity_poly.type
_entity_poly.pdbx_seq_one_letter_code
_entity_poly.pdbx_strand_id
1 'polypeptide(L)'
;MNEVLKTILERRSVRRYADRPVSREDIEMVLRAALHAPTGGDAEPWHFGVLTDRREIEDLDERARAAMRESGIERIVAMGANPNYRIFFGAPVVVMVYGERVLRRTGTHLSALADCSAAIQNMLLAAASLGLGSCWIGLIRYLFATDRCRAPEGFDPLYAMTLGYAAGPDAVRPRSRREGTVTWF
;
A
#
# COMPACT_ATOMS: atom_id res chain seq x y z
N MET A 1 17.45 -16.05 15.88
CA MET A 1 16.89 -15.48 14.64
C MET A 1 17.25 -13.99 14.64
N ASN A 2 17.77 -13.46 13.54
CA ASN A 2 18.12 -12.04 13.46
C ASN A 2 16.86 -11.15 13.30
N GLU A 3 16.99 -9.84 13.56
CA GLU A 3 15.86 -8.90 13.55
C GLU A 3 15.17 -8.80 12.18
N VAL A 4 15.91 -8.96 11.07
CA VAL A 4 15.31 -8.92 9.72
C VAL A 4 14.36 -10.10 9.53
N LEU A 5 14.80 -11.31 9.84
CA LEU A 5 13.95 -12.50 9.73
C LEU A 5 12.76 -12.44 10.66
N LYS A 6 12.96 -11.94 11.90
CA LYS A 6 11.88 -11.73 12.85
C LYS A 6 10.82 -10.79 12.27
N THR A 7 11.22 -9.63 11.77
CA THR A 7 10.32 -8.65 11.18
C THR A 7 9.53 -9.23 10.00
N ILE A 8 10.20 -9.98 9.11
CA ILE A 8 9.55 -10.64 7.97
C ILE A 8 8.48 -11.64 8.43
N LEU A 9 8.79 -12.46 9.43
CA LEU A 9 7.91 -13.52 9.91
C LEU A 9 6.74 -12.98 10.76
N GLU A 10 6.96 -11.93 11.54
CA GLU A 10 5.99 -11.36 12.48
C GLU A 10 5.11 -10.27 11.85
N ARG A 11 5.58 -9.58 10.81
CA ARG A 11 4.78 -8.53 10.17
C ARG A 11 3.39 -9.01 9.74
N ARG A 12 2.38 -8.20 10.06
CA ARG A 12 0.97 -8.43 9.67
C ARG A 12 0.38 -7.18 9.03
N SER A 13 -0.67 -7.39 8.23
CA SER A 13 -1.48 -6.28 7.72
C SER A 13 -2.41 -5.76 8.83
N VAL A 14 -2.24 -4.51 9.21
CA VAL A 14 -3.07 -3.81 10.18
C VAL A 14 -4.20 -3.11 9.45
N ARG A 15 -5.44 -3.26 9.95
CA ARG A 15 -6.66 -2.70 9.36
C ARG A 15 -7.54 -1.99 10.39
N ARG A 16 -6.96 -1.62 11.51
CA ARG A 16 -7.57 -0.83 12.57
C ARG A 16 -6.47 -0.01 13.24
N TYR A 17 -6.57 1.29 13.12
CA TYR A 17 -5.53 2.22 13.55
C TYR A 17 -5.98 3.00 14.79
N ALA A 18 -5.03 3.30 15.67
CA ALA A 18 -5.23 4.21 16.78
C ALA A 18 -5.29 5.66 16.25
N ASP A 19 -6.03 6.51 16.95
CA ASP A 19 -6.05 7.96 16.70
C ASP A 19 -4.78 8.60 17.28
N ARG A 20 -3.65 8.28 16.63
CA ARG A 20 -2.32 8.74 16.98
C ARG A 20 -1.56 9.13 15.71
N PRO A 21 -1.02 10.35 15.63
CA PRO A 21 -0.24 10.78 14.47
C PRO A 21 1.05 9.94 14.36
N VAL A 22 1.51 9.76 13.12
CA VAL A 22 2.84 9.21 12.81
C VAL A 22 3.80 10.38 12.65
N SER A 23 4.98 10.27 13.20
CA SER A 23 6.00 11.32 13.06
C SER A 23 6.45 11.45 11.61
N ARG A 24 6.87 12.65 11.22
CA ARG A 24 7.39 12.87 9.87
C ARG A 24 8.68 12.06 9.63
N GLU A 25 9.52 11.95 10.66
CA GLU A 25 10.76 11.16 10.63
C GLU A 25 10.47 9.68 10.33
N ASP A 26 9.46 9.09 10.96
CA ASP A 26 9.07 7.70 10.72
C ASP A 26 8.55 7.50 9.29
N ILE A 27 7.73 8.44 8.79
CA ILE A 27 7.24 8.41 7.40
C ILE A 27 8.41 8.49 6.42
N GLU A 28 9.34 9.42 6.63
CA GLU A 28 10.52 9.60 5.79
C GLU A 28 11.44 8.36 5.83
N MET A 29 11.58 7.71 6.99
CA MET A 29 12.34 6.46 7.09
C MET A 29 11.70 5.32 6.31
N VAL A 30 10.36 5.19 6.37
CA VAL A 30 9.60 4.21 5.58
C VAL A 30 9.77 4.47 4.08
N LEU A 31 9.67 5.72 3.64
CA LEU A 31 9.89 6.09 2.24
C LEU A 31 11.34 5.85 1.79
N ARG A 32 12.30 6.15 2.65
CA ARG A 32 13.71 5.86 2.39
C ARG A 32 13.96 4.38 2.15
N ALA A 33 13.32 3.50 2.92
CA ALA A 33 13.40 2.05 2.71
C ALA A 33 12.85 1.64 1.32
N ALA A 34 11.79 2.31 0.83
CA ALA A 34 11.26 2.08 -0.51
C ALA A 34 12.30 2.36 -1.60
N LEU A 35 13.03 3.47 -1.47
CA LEU A 35 14.05 3.90 -2.44
C LEU A 35 15.26 2.94 -2.53
N HIS A 36 15.42 2.03 -1.57
CA HIS A 36 16.44 0.98 -1.57
C HIS A 36 15.94 -0.38 -2.08
N ALA A 37 14.77 -0.42 -2.71
CA ALA A 37 14.32 -1.64 -3.36
C ALA A 37 15.11 -1.92 -4.65
N PRO A 38 15.30 -3.19 -5.02
CA PRO A 38 15.91 -3.52 -6.30
C PRO A 38 14.99 -3.11 -7.46
N THR A 39 15.60 -2.66 -8.56
CA THR A 39 14.90 -2.32 -9.80
C THR A 39 15.55 -2.96 -11.02
N GLY A 40 14.77 -3.24 -12.03
CA GLY A 40 15.27 -3.72 -13.31
C GLY A 40 16.12 -2.66 -14.00
N GLY A 41 17.46 -2.90 -14.09
CA GLY A 41 18.39 -2.00 -14.78
C GLY A 41 18.51 -0.61 -14.16
N ASP A 42 18.39 -0.50 -12.83
CA ASP A 42 18.48 0.76 -12.06
C ASP A 42 17.47 1.83 -12.55
N ALA A 43 16.28 1.40 -12.95
CA ALA A 43 15.28 2.28 -13.54
C ALA A 43 14.56 3.18 -12.52
N GLU A 44 14.42 2.73 -11.26
CA GLU A 44 13.70 3.43 -10.17
C GLU A 44 12.35 4.01 -10.61
N PRO A 45 11.45 3.20 -11.18
CA PRO A 45 10.27 3.68 -11.92
C PRO A 45 9.12 4.10 -11.01
N TRP A 46 9.38 4.38 -9.76
CA TRP A 46 8.37 4.72 -8.76
C TRP A 46 8.24 6.22 -8.52
N HIS A 47 7.05 6.61 -8.11
CA HIS A 47 6.77 7.89 -7.47
C HIS A 47 5.83 7.65 -6.29
N PHE A 48 6.03 8.37 -5.19
CA PHE A 48 5.23 8.22 -3.98
C PHE A 48 4.51 9.53 -3.65
N GLY A 49 3.19 9.46 -3.46
CA GLY A 49 2.39 10.54 -2.93
C GLY A 49 1.99 10.24 -1.49
N VAL A 50 2.24 11.17 -0.57
CA VAL A 50 1.95 10.98 0.86
C VAL A 50 0.79 11.88 1.27
N LEU A 51 -0.26 11.28 1.82
CA LEU A 51 -1.39 11.98 2.38
C LEU A 51 -1.35 11.83 3.92
N THR A 52 -1.40 12.95 4.61
CA THR A 52 -1.46 13.03 6.08
C THR A 52 -2.62 13.89 6.55
N ASP A 53 -3.24 14.68 5.66
CA ASP A 53 -4.45 15.41 5.97
C ASP A 53 -5.65 14.46 6.01
N ARG A 54 -6.34 14.44 7.15
CA ARG A 54 -7.47 13.53 7.38
C ARG A 54 -8.61 13.76 6.39
N ARG A 55 -8.89 15.00 6.02
CA ARG A 55 -9.97 15.33 5.08
C ARG A 55 -9.64 14.85 3.66
N GLU A 56 -8.39 15.00 3.25
CA GLU A 56 -7.94 14.51 1.95
C GLU A 56 -8.03 12.97 1.89
N ILE A 57 -7.66 12.27 2.97
CA ILE A 57 -7.76 10.79 3.05
C ILE A 57 -9.24 10.37 3.03
N GLU A 58 -10.12 11.04 3.77
CA GLU A 58 -11.55 10.75 3.80
C GLU A 58 -12.22 11.01 2.44
N ASP A 59 -11.86 12.08 1.74
CA ASP A 59 -12.34 12.39 0.40
C ASP A 59 -11.86 11.33 -0.63
N LEU A 60 -10.61 10.93 -0.54
CA LEU A 60 -10.07 9.87 -1.40
C LEU A 60 -10.75 8.51 -1.13
N ASP A 61 -11.04 8.21 0.14
CA ASP A 61 -11.79 7.01 0.55
C ASP A 61 -13.21 7.00 -0.05
N GLU A 62 -13.92 8.13 -0.01
CA GLU A 62 -15.26 8.22 -0.60
C GLU A 62 -15.24 8.10 -2.13
N ARG A 63 -14.27 8.75 -2.79
CA ARG A 63 -14.08 8.59 -4.24
C ARG A 63 -13.78 7.14 -4.62
N ALA A 64 -12.97 6.44 -3.83
CA ALA A 64 -12.69 5.03 -4.05
C ALA A 64 -13.94 4.17 -3.86
N ARG A 65 -14.75 4.44 -2.82
CA ARG A 65 -16.03 3.74 -2.61
C ARG A 65 -17.02 4.01 -3.74
N ALA A 66 -17.08 5.24 -4.26
CA ALA A 66 -17.91 5.56 -5.41
C ALA A 66 -17.51 4.75 -6.64
N ALA A 67 -16.21 4.66 -6.93
CA ALA A 67 -15.70 3.83 -8.02
C ALA A 67 -15.96 2.32 -7.82
N MET A 68 -15.90 1.84 -6.58
CA MET A 68 -16.24 0.45 -6.26
C MET A 68 -17.73 0.13 -6.55
N ARG A 69 -18.65 1.08 -6.30
CA ARG A 69 -20.08 0.93 -6.64
C ARG A 69 -20.32 0.77 -8.14
N GLU A 70 -19.42 1.33 -8.96
CA GLU A 70 -19.48 1.30 -10.43
C GLU A 70 -18.69 0.12 -11.05
N SER A 71 -18.06 -0.73 -10.24
CA SER A 71 -17.13 -1.77 -10.70
C SER A 71 -17.76 -2.92 -11.49
N GLY A 72 -19.09 -3.09 -11.42
CA GLY A 72 -19.80 -4.23 -12.03
C GLY A 72 -19.58 -5.58 -11.32
N ILE A 73 -18.77 -5.64 -10.28
CA ILE A 73 -18.49 -6.86 -9.52
C ILE A 73 -19.31 -6.83 -8.23
N GLU A 74 -20.33 -7.69 -8.10
CA GLU A 74 -21.31 -7.70 -7.02
C GLU A 74 -20.68 -7.51 -5.62
N ARG A 75 -19.66 -8.31 -5.28
CA ARG A 75 -18.97 -8.20 -3.99
C ARG A 75 -18.31 -6.83 -3.77
N ILE A 76 -17.74 -6.24 -4.82
CA ILE A 76 -17.08 -4.94 -4.72
C ILE A 76 -18.11 -3.82 -4.62
N VAL A 77 -19.20 -3.92 -5.38
CA VAL A 77 -20.35 -3.01 -5.29
C VAL A 77 -20.90 -3.01 -3.87
N ALA A 78 -21.13 -4.19 -3.28
CA ALA A 78 -21.62 -4.32 -1.90
C ALA A 78 -20.64 -3.68 -0.87
N MET A 79 -19.33 -3.85 -1.05
CA MET A 79 -18.34 -3.18 -0.21
C MET A 79 -18.40 -1.66 -0.37
N GLY A 80 -18.47 -1.14 -1.60
CA GLY A 80 -18.57 0.30 -1.88
C GLY A 80 -19.87 0.94 -1.37
N ALA A 81 -20.97 0.16 -1.33
CA ALA A 81 -22.26 0.58 -0.81
C ALA A 81 -22.32 0.60 0.74
N ASN A 82 -21.46 -0.14 1.41
CA ASN A 82 -21.43 -0.17 2.87
C ASN A 82 -20.94 1.17 3.45
N PRO A 83 -21.76 1.95 4.19
CA PRO A 83 -21.40 3.25 4.72
C PRO A 83 -20.26 3.19 5.77
N ASN A 84 -20.07 2.03 6.39
CA ASN A 84 -19.03 1.80 7.40
C ASN A 84 -17.72 1.28 6.81
N TYR A 85 -17.69 0.91 5.53
CA TYR A 85 -16.46 0.44 4.90
C TYR A 85 -15.53 1.63 4.60
N ARG A 86 -14.28 1.48 4.97
CA ARG A 86 -13.20 2.42 4.65
C ARG A 86 -12.07 1.66 3.97
N ILE A 87 -11.70 2.07 2.75
CA ILE A 87 -10.66 1.39 1.97
C ILE A 87 -9.29 1.54 2.63
N PHE A 88 -9.08 2.68 3.31
CA PHE A 88 -7.86 2.98 4.06
C PHE A 88 -7.96 2.69 5.56
N PHE A 89 -9.06 2.07 6.02
CA PHE A 89 -9.24 1.63 7.40
C PHE A 89 -9.10 2.73 8.47
N GLY A 90 -9.31 4.00 8.10
CA GLY A 90 -9.12 5.14 8.98
C GLY A 90 -7.66 5.40 9.38
N ALA A 91 -6.70 4.96 8.57
CA ALA A 91 -5.29 5.19 8.81
C ALA A 91 -4.94 6.68 8.78
N PRO A 92 -4.03 7.17 9.66
CA PRO A 92 -3.60 8.56 9.69
C PRO A 92 -2.69 8.94 8.51
N VAL A 93 -2.09 7.96 7.83
CA VAL A 93 -1.22 8.18 6.68
C VAL A 93 -1.57 7.20 5.57
N VAL A 94 -1.64 7.71 4.34
CA VAL A 94 -1.77 6.92 3.11
C VAL A 94 -0.63 7.27 2.18
N VAL A 95 0.09 6.27 1.72
CA VAL A 95 1.12 6.40 0.68
C VAL A 95 0.56 5.84 -0.61
N MET A 96 0.38 6.72 -1.60
CA MET A 96 0.03 6.35 -2.96
C MET A 96 1.28 5.95 -3.71
N VAL A 97 1.22 4.86 -4.45
CA VAL A 97 2.36 4.32 -5.21
C VAL A 97 2.03 4.36 -6.69
N TYR A 98 2.84 5.08 -7.42
CA TYR A 98 2.75 5.26 -8.87
C TYR A 98 3.93 4.61 -9.55
N GLY A 99 3.72 4.03 -10.72
CA GLY A 99 4.77 3.48 -11.56
C GLY A 99 4.88 4.24 -12.87
N GLU A 100 6.08 4.41 -13.38
CA GLU A 100 6.32 5.06 -14.69
C GLU A 100 5.56 4.31 -15.80
N ARG A 101 4.80 5.04 -16.61
CA ARG A 101 3.94 4.48 -17.66
C ARG A 101 4.73 3.76 -18.76
N VAL A 102 5.86 4.32 -19.12
CA VAL A 102 6.76 3.74 -20.12
C VAL A 102 8.16 3.70 -19.53
N LEU A 103 8.68 2.51 -19.27
CA LEU A 103 10.06 2.37 -18.82
C LEU A 103 11.02 2.71 -19.95
N ARG A 104 11.85 3.71 -19.71
CA ARG A 104 12.83 4.23 -20.67
C ARG A 104 13.84 3.18 -21.16
N ARG A 105 14.13 2.15 -20.36
CA ARG A 105 15.16 1.13 -20.67
C ARG A 105 14.62 -0.22 -21.12
N THR A 106 13.47 -0.67 -20.63
CA THR A 106 12.95 -2.03 -20.91
C THR A 106 11.65 -2.03 -21.72
N GLY A 107 11.00 -0.88 -21.85
CA GLY A 107 9.75 -0.75 -22.63
C GLY A 107 8.56 -1.54 -22.09
N THR A 108 8.66 -2.17 -20.91
CA THR A 108 7.58 -2.99 -20.37
C THR A 108 7.03 -2.43 -19.05
N HIS A 109 5.73 -2.22 -19.02
CA HIS A 109 4.98 -1.80 -17.83
C HIS A 109 5.03 -2.84 -16.67
N LEU A 110 5.27 -4.10 -16.98
CA LEU A 110 5.41 -5.18 -16.00
C LEU A 110 6.59 -4.97 -15.04
N SER A 111 7.68 -4.37 -15.50
CA SER A 111 8.84 -4.07 -14.66
C SER A 111 8.50 -3.03 -13.60
N ALA A 112 7.81 -1.93 -13.95
CA ALA A 112 7.39 -0.92 -12.97
C ALA A 112 6.50 -1.51 -11.87
N LEU A 113 5.59 -2.43 -12.24
CA LEU A 113 4.74 -3.12 -11.27
C LEU A 113 5.55 -3.98 -10.29
N ALA A 114 6.55 -4.74 -10.79
CA ALA A 114 7.42 -5.57 -9.97
C ALA A 114 8.30 -4.72 -9.04
N ASP A 115 8.93 -3.68 -9.58
CA ASP A 115 9.83 -2.79 -8.86
C ASP A 115 9.07 -2.01 -7.77
N CYS A 116 7.90 -1.44 -8.09
CA CYS A 116 7.03 -0.80 -7.10
C CYS A 116 6.54 -1.79 -6.03
N SER A 117 6.31 -3.04 -6.39
CA SER A 117 5.93 -4.08 -5.42
C SER A 117 7.07 -4.40 -4.45
N ALA A 118 8.32 -4.42 -4.92
CA ALA A 118 9.51 -4.57 -4.09
C ALA A 118 9.65 -3.36 -3.13
N ALA A 119 9.44 -2.14 -3.64
CA ALA A 119 9.46 -0.92 -2.83
C ALA A 119 8.40 -0.95 -1.73
N ILE A 120 7.16 -1.37 -2.04
CA ILE A 120 6.09 -1.53 -1.04
C ILE A 120 6.50 -2.55 0.02
N GLN A 121 7.09 -3.68 -0.36
CA GLN A 121 7.52 -4.69 0.61
C GLN A 121 8.58 -4.13 1.56
N ASN A 122 9.54 -3.33 1.08
CA ASN A 122 10.50 -2.64 1.94
C ASN A 122 9.80 -1.67 2.91
N MET A 123 8.83 -0.87 2.43
CA MET A 123 8.04 0.01 3.30
C MET A 123 7.30 -0.75 4.39
N LEU A 124 6.69 -1.89 4.05
CA LEU A 124 5.96 -2.72 5.02
C LEU A 124 6.87 -3.27 6.11
N LEU A 125 8.10 -3.66 5.77
CA LEU A 125 9.10 -4.15 6.73
C LEU A 125 9.66 -3.01 7.59
N ALA A 126 9.98 -1.87 6.99
CA ALA A 126 10.43 -0.68 7.70
C ALA A 126 9.36 -0.19 8.70
N ALA A 127 8.10 -0.12 8.28
CA ALA A 127 7.01 0.22 9.18
C ALA A 127 6.93 -0.73 10.38
N ALA A 128 7.03 -2.05 10.14
CA ALA A 128 6.99 -3.05 11.21
C ALA A 128 8.18 -2.92 12.17
N SER A 129 9.39 -2.64 11.67
CA SER A 129 10.59 -2.44 12.51
C SER A 129 10.51 -1.18 13.38
N LEU A 130 9.75 -0.16 12.93
CA LEU A 130 9.47 1.06 13.70
C LEU A 130 8.26 0.92 14.64
N GLY A 131 7.69 -0.29 14.78
CA GLY A 131 6.50 -0.52 15.61
C GLY A 131 5.20 0.05 15.01
N LEU A 132 5.21 0.40 13.71
CA LEU A 132 4.05 0.88 13.00
C LEU A 132 3.29 -0.28 12.34
N GLY A 133 1.97 -0.16 12.32
CA GLY A 133 1.08 -0.98 11.53
C GLY A 133 0.97 -0.48 10.10
N SER A 134 0.85 -1.39 9.15
CA SER A 134 0.70 -1.06 7.74
C SER A 134 -0.16 -2.08 7.00
N CYS A 135 -0.74 -1.67 5.86
CA CYS A 135 -1.47 -2.57 4.98
C CYS A 135 -1.30 -2.15 3.51
N TRP A 136 -1.01 -3.10 2.65
CA TRP A 136 -1.03 -2.91 1.20
C TRP A 136 -2.47 -2.92 0.68
N ILE A 137 -2.86 -1.89 -0.05
CA ILE A 137 -4.21 -1.67 -0.54
C ILE A 137 -4.28 -1.92 -2.05
N GLY A 138 -4.67 -3.13 -2.43
CA GLY A 138 -4.88 -3.49 -3.84
C GLY A 138 -6.24 -3.06 -4.39
N LEU A 139 -7.25 -2.87 -3.53
CA LEU A 139 -8.60 -2.46 -3.95
C LEU A 139 -8.66 -1.03 -4.49
N ILE A 140 -7.63 -0.20 -4.25
CA ILE A 140 -7.53 1.16 -4.79
C ILE A 140 -7.55 1.18 -6.33
N ARG A 141 -7.24 0.07 -6.99
CA ARG A 141 -7.32 -0.08 -8.46
C ARG A 141 -8.68 0.30 -9.05
N TYR A 142 -9.77 0.17 -8.30
CA TYR A 142 -11.09 0.58 -8.77
C TYR A 142 -11.22 2.10 -8.89
N LEU A 143 -10.58 2.85 -8.01
CA LEU A 143 -10.45 4.30 -8.13
C LEU A 143 -9.59 4.67 -9.36
N PHE A 144 -8.53 3.93 -9.61
CA PHE A 144 -7.58 4.19 -10.71
C PHE A 144 -8.21 3.95 -12.10
N ALA A 145 -9.21 3.09 -12.18
CA ALA A 145 -9.98 2.88 -13.42
C ALA A 145 -10.91 4.07 -13.78
N THR A 146 -10.88 5.13 -12.98
CA THR A 146 -11.67 6.35 -13.18
C THR A 146 -10.74 7.58 -13.15
N ASP A 147 -11.18 8.71 -13.71
CA ASP A 147 -10.43 9.99 -13.67
C ASP A 147 -10.44 10.64 -12.27
N ARG A 148 -10.84 9.89 -11.25
CA ARG A 148 -10.98 10.39 -9.86
C ARG A 148 -9.68 10.37 -9.06
N CYS A 149 -8.60 9.81 -9.61
CA CYS A 149 -7.27 9.82 -8.99
C CYS A 149 -6.29 10.61 -9.85
N ARG A 150 -5.67 11.63 -9.26
CA ARG A 150 -4.58 12.37 -9.92
C ARG A 150 -3.28 11.58 -9.76
N ALA A 151 -2.56 11.41 -10.87
CA ALA A 151 -1.20 10.89 -10.89
C ALA A 151 -0.25 11.98 -11.42
N PRO A 152 1.03 11.96 -11.03
CA PRO A 152 2.03 12.80 -11.67
C PRO A 152 2.12 12.50 -13.18
N GLU A 153 2.54 13.49 -13.95
CA GLU A 153 2.70 13.32 -15.41
C GLU A 153 3.69 12.17 -15.70
N GLY A 154 3.33 11.30 -16.61
CA GLY A 154 4.14 10.14 -16.99
C GLY A 154 4.02 8.92 -16.07
N PHE A 155 3.23 8.99 -14.99
CA PHE A 155 3.04 7.90 -14.05
C PHE A 155 1.60 7.37 -14.06
N ASP A 156 1.48 6.08 -13.82
CA ASP A 156 0.19 5.42 -13.56
C ASP A 156 0.08 5.03 -12.08
N PRO A 157 -1.08 5.24 -11.44
CA PRO A 157 -1.29 4.79 -10.07
C PRO A 157 -1.41 3.26 -10.05
N LEU A 158 -0.67 2.61 -9.13
CA LEU A 158 -0.61 1.15 -9.02
C LEU A 158 -1.26 0.63 -7.74
N TYR A 159 -0.84 1.18 -6.59
CA TYR A 159 -1.25 0.73 -5.28
C TYR A 159 -1.34 1.88 -4.28
N ALA A 160 -1.88 1.59 -3.11
CA ALA A 160 -1.70 2.41 -1.93
C ALA A 160 -1.21 1.56 -0.76
N MET A 161 -0.62 2.21 0.24
CA MET A 161 -0.26 1.62 1.51
C MET A 161 -0.77 2.52 2.64
N THR A 162 -1.36 1.92 3.67
CA THR A 162 -1.73 2.61 4.90
C THR A 162 -0.63 2.48 5.94
N LEU A 163 -0.46 3.51 6.78
CA LEU A 163 0.53 3.55 7.84
C LEU A 163 -0.06 4.22 9.09
N GLY A 164 0.24 3.68 10.27
CA GLY A 164 -0.22 4.20 11.56
C GLY A 164 0.02 3.22 12.70
N TYR A 165 -0.32 3.57 13.93
CA TYR A 165 -0.23 2.65 15.05
C TYR A 165 -1.45 1.73 15.10
N ALA A 166 -1.23 0.43 15.39
CA ALA A 166 -2.34 -0.52 15.55
C ALA A 166 -3.22 -0.13 16.75
N ALA A 167 -4.54 -0.21 16.60
CA ALA A 167 -5.51 0.13 17.65
C ALA A 167 -5.63 -0.92 18.77
N GLY A 168 -4.63 -1.78 18.95
CA GLY A 168 -4.59 -2.84 19.95
C GLY A 168 -4.22 -4.19 19.35
N PRO A 169 -4.08 -5.23 20.18
CA PRO A 169 -3.65 -6.56 19.74
C PRO A 169 -4.60 -7.21 18.75
N ASP A 170 -5.91 -6.97 18.83
CA ASP A 170 -6.90 -7.52 17.90
C ASP A 170 -6.87 -6.87 16.51
N ALA A 171 -6.12 -5.78 16.34
CA ALA A 171 -5.89 -5.17 15.02
C ALA A 171 -5.01 -6.06 14.13
N VAL A 172 -4.34 -7.05 14.72
CA VAL A 172 -3.40 -7.97 14.08
C VAL A 172 -3.97 -9.37 14.09
N ARG A 173 -4.26 -9.93 12.91
CA ARG A 173 -4.77 -11.30 12.80
C ARG A 173 -3.66 -12.30 12.57
N PRO A 174 -3.69 -13.48 13.23
CA PRO A 174 -2.82 -14.60 12.89
C PRO A 174 -2.99 -14.98 11.42
N ARG A 175 -1.94 -15.50 10.80
CA ARG A 175 -2.00 -15.96 9.42
C ARG A 175 -1.43 -17.37 9.30
N SER A 176 -2.25 -18.31 8.82
CA SER A 176 -1.78 -19.59 8.30
C SER A 176 -1.01 -19.38 6.98
N ARG A 177 -0.06 -20.23 6.71
CA ARG A 177 0.66 -20.30 5.44
C ARG A 177 0.20 -21.54 4.68
N ARG A 178 0.14 -21.42 3.34
CA ARG A 178 -0.12 -22.57 2.48
C ARG A 178 1.13 -23.45 2.48
N GLU A 179 0.93 -24.75 2.67
CA GLU A 179 1.96 -25.76 2.56
C GLU A 179 2.14 -26.21 1.10
N GLY A 180 3.23 -26.93 0.81
CA GLY A 180 3.47 -27.50 -0.52
C GLY A 180 3.74 -26.48 -1.63
N THR A 181 4.25 -25.29 -1.28
CA THR A 181 4.57 -24.24 -2.26
C THR A 181 6.03 -24.23 -2.73
N VAL A 182 6.84 -25.20 -2.25
CA VAL A 182 8.26 -25.33 -2.61
C VAL A 182 8.47 -26.72 -3.19
N THR A 183 9.17 -26.80 -4.32
CA THR A 183 9.63 -28.06 -4.92
C THR A 183 11.16 -28.01 -5.01
N TRP A 184 11.79 -29.07 -4.56
CA TRP A 184 13.24 -29.29 -4.68
C TRP A 184 13.50 -30.19 -5.90
N PHE A 185 14.39 -29.79 -6.80
CA PHE A 185 14.76 -30.51 -7.99
C PHE A 185 16.16 -31.13 -7.85
#